data_80a3e9ef978812b71812cc8aabcff937
#
_entry.id   80a3e9ef978812b71812cc8aabcff937
#
_cell.length_a   1.000
_cell.length_b   1.000
_cell.length_c   1.000
_cell.angle_alpha   90.00
_cell.angle_beta   90.00
_cell.angle_gamma   90.00
#
_symmetry.space_group_name_H-M   'P 1'
#
loop_
_entity.id
_entity.type
_entity.pdbx_description
1 polymer ?
#
loop_
_entity_poly.entity_id
_entity_poly.type
_entity_poly.pdbx_seq_one_letter_code
_entity_poly.pdbx_strand_id
1 'polypeptide(L)'
;MIIAVEGPSAAGKTTWCRAQMTNESVVEEFVAEYQPTGFEPDGTNLEVQASYWVTVNSNRWSQAKELEVRSGIAICDSDPLKLHYSWCLAAVGAAPAERFERELSAVESAFEQLKLGFADLTVISMPSPEQLRLQRERDHSRRRRHFELHAALAGPLTHWYAAIDRVDPGRVLWHFPTQLDLSQCPPPRSDRSDLSLLDAVINELPPLPK
;
A
#
# COMPACT_ATOMS: atom_id res chain seq x y z
N MET A 1 11.69 -3.01 -12.30
CA MET A 1 10.59 -3.67 -11.59
C MET A 1 10.27 -2.92 -10.31
N ILE A 2 8.99 -2.67 -10.02
CA ILE A 2 8.51 -2.04 -8.78
C ILE A 2 7.82 -3.11 -7.91
N ILE A 3 8.30 -3.27 -6.68
CA ILE A 3 7.75 -4.20 -5.70
C ILE A 3 7.16 -3.41 -4.54
N ALA A 4 5.88 -3.61 -4.24
CA ALA A 4 5.24 -3.10 -3.04
C ALA A 4 5.32 -4.15 -1.91
N VAL A 5 5.52 -3.68 -0.67
CA VAL A 5 5.55 -4.54 0.52
C VAL A 5 4.42 -4.11 1.44
N GLU A 6 3.47 -5.00 1.71
CA GLU A 6 2.29 -4.63 2.47
C GLU A 6 1.96 -5.64 3.59
N GLY A 7 1.09 -5.24 4.47
CA GLY A 7 0.64 -5.99 5.62
C GLY A 7 0.21 -5.09 6.76
N PRO A 8 -0.47 -5.60 7.78
CA PRO A 8 -0.93 -4.81 8.91
C PRO A 8 0.23 -4.14 9.68
N SER A 9 -0.10 -3.18 10.53
CA SER A 9 0.89 -2.54 11.39
C SER A 9 1.60 -3.60 12.24
N ALA A 10 2.92 -3.49 12.34
CA ALA A 10 3.82 -4.45 12.98
C ALA A 10 4.10 -5.76 12.20
N ALA A 11 3.65 -5.92 10.96
CA ALA A 11 3.96 -7.12 10.16
C ALA A 11 5.45 -7.28 9.77
N GLY A 12 6.30 -6.31 10.08
CA GLY A 12 7.74 -6.38 9.80
C GLY A 12 8.14 -5.88 8.40
N LYS A 13 7.29 -5.14 7.71
CA LYS A 13 7.54 -4.59 6.36
C LYS A 13 8.91 -3.92 6.21
N THR A 14 9.14 -2.87 7.00
CA THR A 14 10.40 -2.10 6.99
C THR A 14 11.63 -2.97 7.23
N THR A 15 11.54 -3.91 8.18
CA THR A 15 12.62 -4.85 8.48
C THR A 15 12.90 -5.74 7.28
N TRP A 16 11.84 -6.26 6.64
CA TRP A 16 11.98 -7.09 5.46
C TRP A 16 12.57 -6.30 4.29
N CYS A 17 12.06 -5.11 3.98
CA CYS A 17 12.57 -4.25 2.91
C CYS A 17 14.09 -4.03 3.04
N ARG A 18 14.54 -3.67 4.25
CA ARG A 18 15.96 -3.41 4.53
C ARG A 18 16.85 -4.66 4.49
N ALA A 19 16.27 -5.85 4.71
CA ALA A 19 16.98 -7.11 4.59
C ALA A 19 17.17 -7.57 3.14
N GLN A 20 16.30 -7.13 2.21
CA GLN A 20 16.36 -7.53 0.81
C GLN A 20 17.31 -6.66 -0.02
N MET A 21 17.39 -5.39 0.25
CA MET A 21 18.11 -4.42 -0.57
C MET A 21 18.83 -3.37 0.28
N THR A 22 19.82 -2.70 -0.34
CA THR A 22 20.40 -1.51 0.26
C THR A 22 19.35 -0.41 0.39
N ASN A 23 19.49 0.48 1.36
CA ASN A 23 18.56 1.58 1.59
C ASN A 23 18.35 2.48 0.34
N GLU A 24 19.32 2.49 -0.58
CA GLU A 24 19.26 3.27 -1.82
C GLU A 24 18.24 2.76 -2.84
N SER A 25 17.73 1.53 -2.67
CA SER A 25 16.71 0.92 -3.54
C SER A 25 15.33 0.81 -2.88
N VAL A 26 15.16 1.42 -1.70
CA VAL A 26 13.90 1.39 -0.94
C VAL A 26 13.24 2.77 -0.95
N VAL A 27 11.96 2.81 -1.37
CA VAL A 27 11.08 3.97 -1.16
C VAL A 27 10.44 3.81 0.21
N GLU A 28 10.77 4.69 1.13
CA GLU A 28 10.28 4.62 2.50
C GLU A 28 8.76 4.90 2.59
N GLU A 29 8.13 4.35 3.63
CA GLU A 29 6.76 4.68 3.97
C GLU A 29 6.66 6.17 4.32
N PHE A 30 5.60 6.85 3.83
CA PHE A 30 5.34 8.23 4.23
C PHE A 30 4.96 8.30 5.71
N VAL A 31 5.61 9.18 6.45
CA VAL A 31 5.32 9.46 7.86
C VAL A 31 5.08 10.96 8.02
N ALA A 32 3.84 11.34 8.29
CA ALA A 32 3.42 12.75 8.40
C ALA A 32 4.21 13.52 9.47
N GLU A 33 4.62 12.85 10.55
CA GLU A 33 5.39 13.46 11.66
C GLU A 33 6.76 14.02 11.20
N TYR A 34 7.29 13.55 10.07
CA TYR A 34 8.57 14.02 9.52
C TYR A 34 8.40 15.15 8.49
N GLN A 35 7.16 15.59 8.24
CA GLN A 35 6.93 16.70 7.33
C GLN A 35 7.11 18.04 8.04
N PRO A 36 7.76 19.04 7.41
CA PRO A 36 8.03 20.34 8.04
C PRO A 36 6.78 21.10 8.48
N THR A 37 5.63 20.81 7.88
CA THR A 37 4.37 21.51 8.15
C THR A 37 3.53 20.85 9.22
N GLY A 38 3.81 19.57 9.60
CA GLY A 38 2.99 18.81 10.55
C GLY A 38 1.51 18.69 10.14
N PHE A 39 1.19 19.00 8.88
CA PHE A 39 -0.18 19.03 8.39
C PHE A 39 -0.66 17.60 8.11
N GLU A 40 -1.65 17.15 8.87
CA GLU A 40 -2.46 15.98 8.56
C GLU A 40 -3.81 16.46 8.05
N PRO A 41 -4.23 16.00 6.85
CA PRO A 41 -5.53 16.39 6.30
C PRO A 41 -6.70 15.66 6.97
N ASP A 42 -6.43 14.68 7.84
CA ASP A 42 -7.47 13.92 8.54
C ASP A 42 -8.28 14.87 9.43
N GLY A 43 -9.62 14.89 9.19
CA GLY A 43 -10.53 15.86 9.82
C GLY A 43 -10.82 17.10 8.97
N THR A 44 -10.19 17.24 7.80
CA THR A 44 -10.57 18.24 6.79
C THR A 44 -11.67 17.70 5.87
N ASN A 45 -12.05 18.48 4.87
CA ASN A 45 -12.99 18.04 3.85
C ASN A 45 -12.39 16.89 3.02
N LEU A 46 -13.23 15.93 2.61
CA LEU A 46 -12.81 14.69 1.96
C LEU A 46 -12.08 14.91 0.63
N GLU A 47 -12.40 15.97 -0.10
CA GLU A 47 -11.69 16.35 -1.34
C GLU A 47 -10.23 16.77 -1.06
N VAL A 48 -10.04 17.54 0.02
CA VAL A 48 -8.70 17.96 0.46
C VAL A 48 -7.89 16.76 0.91
N GLN A 49 -8.52 15.83 1.64
CA GLN A 49 -7.88 14.56 2.04
C GLN A 49 -7.47 13.74 0.84
N ALA A 50 -8.40 13.49 -0.11
CA ALA A 50 -8.13 12.71 -1.31
C ALA A 50 -6.99 13.31 -2.13
N SER A 51 -7.05 14.60 -2.42
CA SER A 51 -6.01 15.32 -3.18
C SER A 51 -4.64 15.24 -2.49
N TYR A 52 -4.59 15.41 -1.17
CA TYR A 52 -3.36 15.32 -0.40
C TYR A 52 -2.73 13.92 -0.50
N TRP A 53 -3.50 12.87 -0.18
CA TRP A 53 -2.98 11.51 -0.15
C TRP A 53 -2.60 11.01 -1.55
N VAL A 54 -3.38 11.33 -2.58
CA VAL A 54 -3.02 11.00 -3.96
C VAL A 54 -1.74 11.72 -4.39
N THR A 55 -1.52 12.98 -3.97
CA THR A 55 -0.27 13.69 -4.24
C THR A 55 0.93 13.02 -3.55
N VAL A 56 0.81 12.68 -2.26
CA VAL A 56 1.85 11.97 -1.52
C VAL A 56 2.20 10.64 -2.18
N ASN A 57 1.18 9.88 -2.54
CA ASN A 57 1.33 8.56 -3.15
C ASN A 57 1.92 8.65 -4.56
N SER A 58 1.52 9.65 -5.36
CA SER A 58 2.08 9.93 -6.69
C SER A 58 3.58 10.30 -6.61
N ASN A 59 3.98 11.05 -5.59
CA ASN A 59 5.40 11.36 -5.36
C ASN A 59 6.21 10.10 -5.02
N ARG A 60 5.66 9.21 -4.17
CA ARG A 60 6.30 7.92 -3.86
C ARG A 60 6.39 7.01 -5.09
N TRP A 61 5.35 7.00 -5.92
CA TRP A 61 5.35 6.28 -7.19
C TRP A 61 6.41 6.81 -8.16
N SER A 62 6.56 8.14 -8.26
CA SER A 62 7.61 8.76 -9.07
C SER A 62 9.00 8.36 -8.58
N GLN A 63 9.25 8.38 -7.26
CA GLN A 63 10.49 7.91 -6.67
C GLN A 63 10.77 6.44 -7.00
N ALA A 64 9.74 5.58 -6.94
CA ALA A 64 9.88 4.18 -7.31
C ALA A 64 10.28 3.99 -8.78
N LYS A 65 9.67 4.74 -9.70
CA LYS A 65 10.04 4.73 -11.12
C LYS A 65 11.48 5.21 -11.36
N GLU A 66 11.91 6.26 -10.65
CA GLU A 66 13.28 6.76 -10.74
C GLU A 66 14.30 5.73 -10.22
N LEU A 67 13.98 5.06 -9.12
CA LEU A 67 14.81 3.98 -8.57
C LEU A 67 14.88 2.80 -9.54
N GLU A 68 13.75 2.38 -10.09
CA GLU A 68 13.70 1.32 -11.10
C GLU A 68 14.60 1.63 -12.29
N VAL A 69 14.55 2.85 -12.81
CA VAL A 69 15.42 3.27 -13.94
C VAL A 69 16.90 3.19 -13.58
N ARG A 70 17.28 3.56 -12.35
CA ARG A 70 18.68 3.57 -11.90
C ARG A 70 19.25 2.21 -11.57
N SER A 71 18.47 1.36 -10.92
CA SER A 71 18.92 0.09 -10.32
C SER A 71 18.22 -1.14 -10.88
N GLY A 72 17.27 -0.98 -11.81
CA GLY A 72 16.46 -2.07 -12.34
C GLY A 72 15.31 -2.50 -11.42
N ILE A 73 15.32 -2.08 -10.16
CA ILE A 73 14.34 -2.46 -9.15
C ILE A 73 14.09 -1.33 -8.15
N ALA A 74 12.85 -1.22 -7.68
CA ALA A 74 12.48 -0.41 -6.52
C ALA A 74 11.63 -1.25 -5.57
N ILE A 75 11.92 -1.20 -4.27
CA ILE A 75 11.09 -1.78 -3.22
C ILE A 75 10.40 -0.63 -2.47
N CYS A 76 9.08 -0.68 -2.37
CA CYS A 76 8.29 0.32 -1.64
C CYS A 76 7.89 -0.25 -0.28
N ASP A 77 8.39 0.36 0.80
CA ASP A 77 7.91 0.08 2.16
C ASP A 77 6.49 0.66 2.29
N SER A 78 5.48 -0.19 2.23
CA SER A 78 4.08 0.09 1.96
C SER A 78 3.77 0.44 0.50
N ASP A 79 2.65 -0.09 0.02
CA ASP A 79 2.16 0.10 -1.35
C ASP A 79 1.93 1.59 -1.67
N PRO A 80 2.58 2.15 -2.70
CA PRO A 80 2.36 3.53 -3.09
C PRO A 80 0.94 3.84 -3.54
N LEU A 81 0.20 2.88 -4.09
CA LEU A 81 -1.20 3.09 -4.50
C LEU A 81 -2.07 3.47 -3.30
N LYS A 82 -1.89 2.81 -2.15
CA LYS A 82 -2.50 3.11 -0.84
C LYS A 82 -4.03 3.25 -0.80
N LEU A 83 -4.73 3.14 -1.93
CA LEU A 83 -6.19 3.24 -2.02
C LEU A 83 -6.91 2.19 -1.14
N HIS A 84 -6.28 1.01 -0.95
CA HIS A 84 -6.76 -0.01 -0.04
C HIS A 84 -7.02 0.52 1.38
N TYR A 85 -6.29 1.55 1.83
CA TYR A 85 -6.39 2.03 3.20
C TYR A 85 -7.74 2.69 3.48
N SER A 86 -8.21 3.59 2.62
CA SER A 86 -9.52 4.22 2.76
C SER A 86 -10.66 3.22 2.62
N TRP A 87 -10.54 2.25 1.69
CA TRP A 87 -11.50 1.15 1.58
C TRP A 87 -11.55 0.30 2.85
N CYS A 88 -10.40 -0.09 3.41
CA CYS A 88 -10.32 -0.86 4.64
C CYS A 88 -10.93 -0.10 5.84
N LEU A 89 -10.68 1.21 5.95
CA LEU A 89 -11.30 2.04 7.00
C LEU A 89 -12.83 2.06 6.87
N ALA A 90 -13.35 2.21 5.66
CA ALA A 90 -14.77 2.17 5.40
C ALA A 90 -15.36 0.78 5.71
N ALA A 91 -14.67 -0.29 5.33
CA ALA A 91 -15.11 -1.66 5.56
C ALA A 91 -15.26 -2.03 7.04
N VAL A 92 -14.48 -1.42 7.93
CA VAL A 92 -14.60 -1.59 9.40
C VAL A 92 -15.43 -0.49 10.08
N GLY A 93 -16.03 0.43 9.32
CA GLY A 93 -16.82 1.54 9.85
C GLY A 93 -16.02 2.63 10.56
N ALA A 94 -14.69 2.69 10.34
CA ALA A 94 -13.79 3.70 10.91
C ALA A 94 -13.72 4.99 10.08
N ALA A 95 -14.25 4.98 8.86
CA ALA A 95 -14.44 6.15 8.00
C ALA A 95 -15.71 5.97 7.15
N PRO A 96 -16.32 7.06 6.67
CA PRO A 96 -17.44 6.96 5.74
C PRO A 96 -16.99 6.40 4.39
N ALA A 97 -17.87 5.65 3.70
CA ALA A 97 -17.61 5.13 2.36
C ALA A 97 -17.27 6.23 1.36
N GLU A 98 -17.86 7.42 1.52
CA GLU A 98 -17.60 8.59 0.70
C GLU A 98 -16.10 8.98 0.68
N ARG A 99 -15.35 8.73 1.76
CA ARG A 99 -13.89 8.94 1.77
C ARG A 99 -13.20 8.08 0.71
N PHE A 100 -13.55 6.81 0.65
CA PHE A 100 -13.02 5.92 -0.37
C PHE A 100 -13.43 6.35 -1.78
N GLU A 101 -14.69 6.73 -2.00
CA GLU A 101 -15.20 7.19 -3.30
C GLU A 101 -14.43 8.41 -3.81
N ARG A 102 -14.14 9.38 -2.93
CA ARG A 102 -13.35 10.58 -3.28
C ARG A 102 -11.90 10.23 -3.60
N GLU A 103 -11.28 9.35 -2.80
CA GLU A 103 -9.92 8.90 -3.08
C GLU A 103 -9.85 8.07 -4.37
N LEU A 104 -10.83 7.21 -4.65
CA LEU A 104 -10.91 6.44 -5.91
C LEU A 104 -10.95 7.36 -7.11
N SER A 105 -11.86 8.35 -7.13
CA SER A 105 -11.95 9.31 -8.23
C SER A 105 -10.65 10.09 -8.47
N ALA A 106 -9.96 10.47 -7.40
CA ALA A 106 -8.66 11.14 -7.51
C ALA A 106 -7.54 10.18 -8.00
N VAL A 107 -7.60 8.91 -7.61
CA VAL A 107 -6.68 7.85 -8.09
C VAL A 107 -6.91 7.56 -9.56
N GLU A 108 -8.16 7.45 -10.02
CA GLU A 108 -8.51 7.27 -11.44
C GLU A 108 -7.88 8.38 -12.29
N SER A 109 -8.02 9.64 -11.87
CA SER A 109 -7.38 10.77 -12.56
C SER A 109 -5.85 10.69 -12.55
N ALA A 110 -5.25 10.15 -11.48
CA ALA A 110 -3.80 9.95 -11.40
C ALA A 110 -3.33 8.77 -12.29
N PHE A 111 -4.15 7.73 -12.47
CA PHE A 111 -3.90 6.62 -13.40
C PHE A 111 -3.93 7.11 -14.84
N GLU A 112 -4.94 7.89 -15.26
CA GLU A 112 -5.02 8.53 -16.59
C GLU A 112 -3.77 9.36 -16.90
N GLN A 113 -3.19 10.00 -15.90
CA GLN A 113 -1.99 10.81 -16.00
C GLN A 113 -0.69 10.01 -15.82
N LEU A 114 -0.75 8.69 -15.65
CA LEU A 114 0.39 7.79 -15.39
C LEU A 114 1.21 8.18 -14.14
N LYS A 115 0.55 8.87 -13.19
CA LYS A 115 1.14 9.34 -11.92
C LYS A 115 1.02 8.33 -10.79
N LEU A 116 0.14 7.34 -10.93
CA LEU A 116 -0.01 6.20 -10.03
C LEU A 116 -0.20 4.91 -10.83
N GLY A 117 -0.05 3.79 -10.16
CA GLY A 117 -0.25 2.48 -10.75
C GLY A 117 -0.09 1.36 -9.74
N PHE A 118 -0.43 0.14 -10.15
CA PHE A 118 -0.14 -1.08 -9.41
C PHE A 118 1.34 -1.43 -9.51
N ALA A 119 1.92 -1.89 -8.41
CA ALA A 119 3.25 -2.51 -8.42
C ALA A 119 3.27 -3.76 -9.32
N ASP A 120 4.42 -4.12 -9.85
CA ASP A 120 4.57 -5.36 -10.65
C ASP A 120 4.34 -6.59 -9.79
N LEU A 121 4.77 -6.51 -8.52
CA LEU A 121 4.59 -7.55 -7.52
C LEU A 121 4.27 -6.87 -6.18
N THR A 122 3.26 -7.36 -5.48
CA THR A 122 3.03 -7.01 -4.07
C THR A 122 3.38 -8.20 -3.19
N VAL A 123 4.34 -8.00 -2.30
CA VAL A 123 4.69 -9.00 -1.29
C VAL A 123 3.96 -8.65 -0.01
N ILE A 124 3.05 -9.51 0.44
CA ILE A 124 2.21 -9.25 1.59
C ILE A 124 2.39 -10.30 2.69
N SER A 125 2.49 -9.87 3.94
CA SER A 125 2.49 -10.76 5.09
C SER A 125 1.31 -10.45 6.00
N MET A 126 0.57 -11.49 6.35
CA MET A 126 -0.62 -11.43 7.19
C MET A 126 -0.42 -12.27 8.46
N PRO A 127 0.44 -11.82 9.42
CA PRO A 127 0.64 -12.52 10.69
C PRO A 127 -0.66 -12.61 11.49
N SER A 128 -0.76 -13.63 12.33
CA SER A 128 -1.91 -13.74 13.23
C SER A 128 -2.00 -12.54 14.19
N PRO A 129 -3.20 -12.23 14.73
CA PRO A 129 -3.34 -11.15 15.70
C PRO A 129 -2.42 -11.29 16.92
N GLU A 130 -2.16 -12.52 17.35
CA GLU A 130 -1.22 -12.81 18.44
C GLU A 130 0.22 -12.48 18.06
N GLN A 131 0.65 -12.88 16.87
CA GLN A 131 1.98 -12.56 16.35
C GLN A 131 2.17 -11.04 16.20
N LEU A 132 1.15 -10.31 15.71
CA LEU A 132 1.20 -8.85 15.59
C LEU A 132 1.36 -8.17 16.96
N ARG A 133 0.68 -8.66 18.01
CA ARG A 133 0.83 -8.14 19.38
C ARG A 133 2.24 -8.39 19.92
N LEU A 134 2.76 -9.60 19.76
CA LEU A 134 4.12 -9.94 20.17
C LEU A 134 5.17 -9.11 19.43
N GLN A 135 5.00 -8.88 18.15
CA GLN A 135 5.90 -8.05 17.35
C GLN A 135 5.82 -6.57 17.78
N ARG A 136 4.62 -6.08 18.09
CA ARG A 136 4.44 -4.72 18.65
C ARG A 136 5.15 -4.54 19.97
N GLU A 137 5.03 -5.50 20.88
CA GLU A 137 5.67 -5.44 22.21
C GLU A 137 7.20 -5.42 22.13
N ARG A 138 7.76 -6.09 21.14
CA ARG A 138 9.22 -6.12 20.88
C ARG A 138 9.75 -4.89 20.13
N ASP A 139 8.87 -4.11 19.51
CA ASP A 139 9.27 -2.91 18.75
C ASP A 139 9.21 -1.66 19.62
N HIS A 140 10.32 -1.33 20.23
CA HIS A 140 10.50 -0.11 21.03
C HIS A 140 10.84 1.13 20.19
N SER A 141 11.01 0.99 18.87
CA SER A 141 11.46 2.08 17.99
C SER A 141 10.35 3.04 17.59
N ARG A 142 9.09 2.62 17.67
CA ARG A 142 7.92 3.41 17.25
C ARG A 142 6.78 3.36 18.27
N ARG A 143 6.23 4.54 18.60
CA ARG A 143 4.97 4.64 19.34
C ARG A 143 3.82 4.46 18.36
N ARG A 144 3.23 3.26 18.31
CA ARG A 144 2.12 2.92 17.39
C ARG A 144 0.79 3.44 17.94
N ARG A 145 0.42 4.64 17.52
CA ARG A 145 -0.93 5.17 17.76
C ARG A 145 -1.95 4.30 17.00
N HIS A 146 -3.13 4.09 17.57
CA HIS A 146 -4.26 3.37 16.93
C HIS A 146 -3.97 1.93 16.49
N PHE A 147 -3.10 1.20 17.22
CA PHE A 147 -2.75 -0.19 16.87
C PHE A 147 -3.96 -1.10 16.72
N GLU A 148 -4.97 -1.00 17.61
CA GLU A 148 -6.17 -1.86 17.55
C GLU A 148 -6.98 -1.59 16.27
N LEU A 149 -7.09 -0.33 15.85
CA LEU A 149 -7.70 0.01 14.57
C LEU A 149 -6.91 -0.64 13.42
N HIS A 150 -5.59 -0.45 13.38
CA HIS A 150 -4.76 -1.04 12.32
C HIS A 150 -4.78 -2.58 12.32
N ALA A 151 -4.93 -3.21 13.47
CA ALA A 151 -5.12 -4.66 13.55
C ALA A 151 -6.48 -5.11 12.98
N ALA A 152 -7.54 -4.33 13.21
CA ALA A 152 -8.86 -4.59 12.64
C ALA A 152 -8.89 -4.49 11.10
N LEU A 153 -7.97 -3.73 10.49
CA LEU A 153 -7.87 -3.62 9.02
C LEU A 153 -7.31 -4.88 8.35
N ALA A 154 -6.77 -5.85 9.09
CA ALA A 154 -6.15 -7.05 8.52
C ALA A 154 -7.11 -7.86 7.63
N GLY A 155 -8.37 -8.05 8.06
CA GLY A 155 -9.39 -8.74 7.27
C GLY A 155 -9.69 -8.04 5.94
N PRO A 156 -10.10 -6.77 5.94
CA PRO A 156 -10.29 -5.99 4.72
C PRO A 156 -9.03 -5.93 3.83
N LEU A 157 -7.85 -5.78 4.40
CA LEU A 157 -6.60 -5.79 3.64
C LEU A 157 -6.40 -7.11 2.88
N THR A 158 -6.76 -8.25 3.51
CA THR A 158 -6.75 -9.54 2.84
C THR A 158 -7.73 -9.57 1.66
N HIS A 159 -8.94 -9.00 1.80
CA HIS A 159 -9.91 -8.93 0.70
C HIS A 159 -9.38 -8.11 -0.47
N TRP A 160 -8.73 -6.97 -0.20
CA TRP A 160 -8.15 -6.12 -1.23
C TRP A 160 -7.12 -6.86 -2.07
N TYR A 161 -6.12 -7.45 -1.44
CA TYR A 161 -5.06 -8.15 -2.18
C TYR A 161 -5.53 -9.48 -2.78
N ALA A 162 -6.53 -10.13 -2.20
CA ALA A 162 -7.18 -11.27 -2.82
C ALA A 162 -7.97 -10.87 -4.08
N ALA A 163 -8.57 -9.67 -4.13
CA ALA A 163 -9.17 -9.15 -5.34
C ALA A 163 -8.13 -8.93 -6.44
N ILE A 164 -6.99 -8.32 -6.11
CA ILE A 164 -5.88 -8.17 -7.07
C ILE A 164 -5.40 -9.52 -7.58
N ASP A 165 -5.19 -10.50 -6.70
CA ASP A 165 -4.69 -11.83 -7.07
C ASP A 165 -5.68 -12.63 -7.93
N ARG A 166 -6.99 -12.42 -7.74
CA ARG A 166 -8.03 -13.02 -8.61
C ARG A 166 -8.07 -12.40 -10.00
N VAL A 167 -7.96 -11.06 -10.07
CA VAL A 167 -8.03 -10.32 -11.34
C VAL A 167 -6.75 -10.48 -12.15
N ASP A 168 -5.60 -10.47 -11.47
CA ASP A 168 -4.29 -10.59 -12.10
C ASP A 168 -3.40 -11.57 -11.32
N PRO A 169 -3.57 -12.89 -11.57
CA PRO A 169 -2.84 -13.93 -10.86
C PRO A 169 -1.32 -13.78 -10.97
N GLY A 170 -0.65 -13.91 -9.83
CA GLY A 170 0.80 -13.77 -9.72
C GLY A 170 1.29 -12.34 -9.49
N ARG A 171 0.39 -11.35 -9.34
CA ARG A 171 0.75 -10.01 -8.87
C ARG A 171 0.92 -9.93 -7.35
N VAL A 172 0.43 -10.94 -6.60
CA VAL A 172 0.50 -10.97 -5.13
C VAL A 172 1.27 -12.20 -4.65
N LEU A 173 2.27 -11.99 -3.80
CA LEU A 173 2.99 -13.03 -3.09
C LEU A 173 2.60 -12.99 -1.60
N TRP A 174 1.90 -14.01 -1.11
CA TRP A 174 1.27 -14.07 0.20
C TRP A 174 2.18 -14.40 1.39
N HIS A 175 3.46 -14.14 1.27
CA HIS A 175 4.43 -14.28 2.37
C HIS A 175 5.66 -13.43 2.12
N PHE A 176 6.39 -13.12 3.16
CA PHE A 176 7.71 -12.51 3.06
C PHE A 176 8.74 -13.62 2.86
N PRO A 177 9.32 -13.82 1.65
CA PRO A 177 10.40 -14.77 1.47
C PRO A 177 11.63 -14.32 2.27
N THR A 178 12.43 -15.29 2.74
CA THR A 178 13.69 -14.99 3.45
C THR A 178 14.63 -14.17 2.57
N GLN A 179 14.68 -14.51 1.28
CA GLN A 179 15.41 -13.77 0.26
C GLN A 179 14.56 -13.68 -0.99
N LEU A 180 14.49 -12.48 -1.55
CA LEU A 180 13.79 -12.22 -2.82
C LEU A 180 14.67 -12.73 -3.97
N ASP A 181 14.20 -13.72 -4.68
CA ASP A 181 14.86 -14.21 -5.89
C ASP A 181 14.33 -13.43 -7.11
N LEU A 182 15.09 -12.44 -7.54
CA LEU A 182 14.71 -11.58 -8.67
C LEU A 182 14.59 -12.35 -10.00
N SER A 183 15.25 -13.50 -10.12
CA SER A 183 15.17 -14.33 -11.33
C SER A 183 13.80 -15.02 -11.47
N GLN A 184 13.07 -15.16 -10.37
CA GLN A 184 11.72 -15.76 -10.33
C GLN A 184 10.62 -14.71 -10.29
N CYS A 185 10.97 -13.42 -10.18
CA CYS A 185 9.99 -12.36 -10.21
C CYS A 185 9.46 -12.14 -11.65
N PRO A 186 8.19 -11.72 -11.80
CA PRO A 186 7.65 -11.37 -13.10
C PRO A 186 8.44 -10.20 -13.72
N PRO A 187 8.49 -10.10 -15.06
CA PRO A 187 9.08 -8.92 -15.70
C PRO A 187 8.28 -7.67 -15.36
N PRO A 188 8.88 -6.47 -15.52
CA PRO A 188 8.13 -5.21 -15.39
C PRO A 188 6.88 -5.20 -16.26
N ARG A 189 5.76 -4.81 -15.69
CA ARG A 189 4.46 -4.82 -16.36
C ARG A 189 4.19 -3.50 -17.08
N SER A 190 3.55 -3.59 -18.25
CA SER A 190 3.14 -2.40 -19.02
C SER A 190 1.78 -1.83 -18.60
N ASP A 191 0.99 -2.60 -17.85
CA ASP A 191 -0.39 -2.32 -17.45
C ASP A 191 -0.51 -1.69 -16.05
N ARG A 192 0.58 -1.14 -15.52
CA ARG A 192 0.61 -0.60 -14.15
C ARG A 192 -0.48 0.45 -13.88
N SER A 193 -0.78 1.28 -14.87
CA SER A 193 -1.79 2.35 -14.78
C SER A 193 -3.02 2.06 -15.64
N ASP A 194 -3.38 0.79 -15.81
CA ASP A 194 -4.58 0.39 -16.53
C ASP A 194 -5.83 0.59 -15.66
N LEU A 195 -6.71 1.50 -16.07
CA LEU A 195 -7.97 1.76 -15.39
C LEU A 195 -8.90 0.55 -15.42
N SER A 196 -8.88 -0.25 -16.49
CA SER A 196 -9.73 -1.44 -16.56
C SER A 196 -9.32 -2.49 -15.52
N LEU A 197 -8.03 -2.57 -15.19
CA LEU A 197 -7.53 -3.41 -14.11
C LEU A 197 -7.99 -2.86 -12.74
N LEU A 198 -7.93 -1.54 -12.54
CA LEU A 198 -8.41 -0.91 -11.31
C LEU A 198 -9.90 -1.17 -11.11
N ASP A 199 -10.71 -0.93 -12.13
CA ASP A 199 -12.16 -1.19 -12.10
C ASP A 199 -12.46 -2.66 -11.80
N ALA A 200 -11.76 -3.60 -12.42
CA ALA A 200 -11.94 -5.02 -12.17
C ALA A 200 -11.63 -5.37 -10.71
N VAL A 201 -10.55 -4.82 -10.14
CA VAL A 201 -10.21 -5.03 -8.71
C VAL A 201 -11.29 -4.46 -7.80
N ILE A 202 -11.79 -3.24 -8.07
CA ILE A 202 -12.84 -2.62 -7.26
C ILE A 202 -14.14 -3.45 -7.30
N ASN A 203 -14.51 -3.97 -8.47
CA ASN A 203 -15.70 -4.80 -8.64
C ASN A 203 -15.62 -6.17 -7.95
N GLU A 204 -14.42 -6.67 -7.67
CA GLU A 204 -14.18 -7.91 -6.92
C GLU A 204 -14.25 -7.72 -5.39
N LEU A 205 -14.26 -6.47 -4.91
CA LEU A 205 -14.30 -6.20 -3.48
C LEU A 205 -15.69 -6.46 -2.89
N PRO A 206 -15.77 -6.93 -1.64
CA PRO A 206 -17.04 -6.96 -0.92
C PRO A 206 -17.66 -5.55 -0.83
N PRO A 207 -19.00 -5.45 -0.88
CA PRO A 207 -19.68 -4.16 -0.75
C PRO A 207 -19.38 -3.54 0.63
N LEU A 208 -19.17 -2.22 0.64
CA LEU A 208 -18.99 -1.47 1.88
C LEU A 208 -20.29 -1.46 2.70
N PRO A 209 -20.21 -1.48 4.04
CA PRO A 209 -21.38 -1.33 4.91
C PRO A 209 -22.05 0.03 4.64
N LYS A 210 -23.40 0.01 4.70
CA LYS A 210 -24.23 1.22 4.52
C LYS A 210 -24.23 2.08 5.77
#